data_85ef51b502097835e34e9c0d72ad4ca3
#
_entry.id   85ef51b502097835e34e9c0d72ad4ca3
#
_cell.length_a   1.000
_cell.length_b   1.000
_cell.length_c   1.000
_cell.angle_alpha   90.00
_cell.angle_beta   90.00
_cell.angle_gamma   90.00
#
_symmetry.space_group_name_H-M   'P 1'
#
loop_
_entity.id
_entity.type
_entity.pdbx_description
1 polymer ?
#
loop_
_entity_poly.entity_id
_entity_poly.type
_entity_poly.pdbx_seq_one_letter_code
_entity_poly.pdbx_strand_id
1 'polypeptide(L)'
;MRIFKLILGSAGITSLIVIASMGVAVSTSSCERDTALPPVPKDSADNVTSAQKAFDLLVLGKDFYMKKGMDSAGTDLTSSYADQIYVLKKETYENGPLVVTAGGVNYNGTWKANSDYSKLELSVTGRPDFAFYSIPWRVTGKTFTGLKMVPQASNSGAKAMDLEKK
;
A
#
# COMPACT_ATOMS: atom_id res chain seq x y z
N MET A 1 1.60 44.07 27.80
CA MET A 1 1.90 45.42 27.35
C MET A 1 2.56 45.35 25.96
N ARG A 2 1.95 46.05 25.00
CA ARG A 2 2.41 46.30 23.62
C ARG A 2 2.24 45.14 22.63
N ILE A 3 1.72 45.31 21.40
CA ILE A 3 0.87 46.33 20.73
C ILE A 3 0.47 45.67 19.40
N PHE A 4 -0.79 45.82 19.05
CA PHE A 4 -1.42 45.65 17.73
C PHE A 4 -0.58 46.16 16.56
N LYS A 5 -0.61 45.43 15.43
CA LYS A 5 -0.63 46.10 14.14
C LYS A 5 -1.55 45.38 13.16
N LEU A 6 -2.72 46.01 13.01
CA LEU A 6 -3.64 45.86 11.90
C LEU A 6 -3.05 46.57 10.69
N ILE A 7 -3.04 45.97 9.53
CA ILE A 7 -2.92 46.69 8.26
C ILE A 7 -4.09 46.28 7.37
N LEU A 8 -5.00 47.22 7.25
CA LEU A 8 -6.03 47.32 6.22
C LEU A 8 -5.43 47.98 4.98
N GLY A 9 -5.90 47.62 3.82
CA GLY A 9 -5.76 48.34 2.57
C GLY A 9 -5.65 47.35 1.40
N SER A 10 -6.34 47.45 0.31
CA SER A 10 -7.04 48.48 -0.35
C SER A 10 -7.82 47.87 -1.54
N ALA A 11 -8.97 48.41 -1.78
CA ALA A 11 -9.89 48.17 -2.88
C ALA A 11 -9.32 48.59 -4.27
N GLY A 12 -9.94 48.07 -5.30
CA GLY A 12 -9.93 48.61 -6.63
C GLY A 12 -9.58 47.53 -7.68
N ILE A 13 -10.26 47.33 -8.72
CA ILE A 13 -10.97 48.15 -9.72
C ILE A 13 -11.74 47.16 -10.63
N THR A 14 -12.98 47.44 -10.81
CA THR A 14 -13.87 46.99 -11.88
C THR A 14 -13.27 47.21 -13.27
N SER A 15 -13.33 46.20 -14.14
CA SER A 15 -13.30 46.44 -15.56
C SER A 15 -14.32 45.52 -16.27
N LEU A 16 -15.39 46.15 -16.62
CA LEU A 16 -16.49 45.64 -17.44
C LEU A 16 -16.06 45.75 -18.90
N ILE A 17 -15.87 44.64 -19.60
CA ILE A 17 -15.77 44.61 -21.06
C ILE A 17 -16.92 43.76 -21.59
N VAL A 18 -17.96 44.47 -22.08
CA VAL A 18 -19.01 43.92 -22.91
C VAL A 18 -18.49 43.88 -24.33
N ILE A 19 -18.32 42.70 -24.90
CA ILE A 19 -18.19 42.54 -26.34
C ILE A 19 -19.35 41.66 -26.80
N ALA A 20 -20.34 42.34 -27.39
CA ALA A 20 -21.36 41.70 -28.19
C ALA A 20 -20.75 41.39 -29.56
N SER A 21 -20.72 40.13 -29.93
CA SER A 21 -20.58 39.73 -31.32
C SER A 21 -21.63 38.67 -31.67
N MET A 22 -22.58 39.07 -32.48
CA MET A 22 -23.48 38.19 -33.21
C MET A 22 -22.68 37.28 -34.14
N GLY A 23 -22.98 35.99 -34.14
CA GLY A 23 -22.34 35.04 -35.03
C GLY A 23 -23.05 33.70 -35.08
N VAL A 24 -24.03 33.59 -35.95
CA VAL A 24 -24.49 32.41 -36.72
C VAL A 24 -24.61 31.09 -35.95
N ALA A 25 -25.84 30.72 -35.67
CA ALA A 25 -26.24 29.36 -35.34
C ALA A 25 -26.03 28.42 -36.54
N VAL A 26 -24.99 27.59 -36.46
CA VAL A 26 -24.91 26.35 -37.25
C VAL A 26 -25.32 25.22 -36.33
N SER A 27 -26.57 24.81 -36.43
CA SER A 27 -27.09 23.60 -35.82
C SER A 27 -26.56 22.39 -36.57
N THR A 28 -25.40 21.90 -36.17
CA THR A 28 -24.99 20.51 -36.43
C THR A 28 -25.59 19.64 -35.35
N SER A 29 -26.71 19.01 -35.63
CA SER A 29 -27.23 17.90 -34.88
C SER A 29 -26.27 16.69 -35.06
N SER A 30 -25.19 16.64 -34.29
CA SER A 30 -24.48 15.40 -34.09
C SER A 30 -25.28 14.60 -33.05
N CYS A 31 -25.89 13.52 -33.51
CA CYS A 31 -26.36 12.47 -32.62
C CYS A 31 -25.14 11.89 -31.91
N GLU A 32 -24.71 12.50 -30.83
CA GLU A 32 -23.89 11.84 -29.83
C GLU A 32 -24.80 10.82 -29.17
N ARG A 33 -24.71 9.58 -29.65
CA ARG A 33 -25.09 8.43 -28.84
C ARG A 33 -24.13 8.43 -27.68
N ASP A 34 -24.58 9.00 -26.59
CA ASP A 34 -23.97 8.84 -25.27
C ASP A 34 -24.24 7.40 -24.81
N THR A 35 -23.56 6.44 -25.46
CA THR A 35 -23.39 5.10 -24.93
C THR A 35 -22.29 5.24 -23.87
N ALA A 36 -22.68 5.73 -22.68
CA ALA A 36 -21.86 5.56 -21.49
C ALA A 36 -21.52 4.07 -21.40
N LEU A 37 -20.29 3.74 -21.71
CA LEU A 37 -19.79 2.38 -21.50
C LEU A 37 -20.07 2.02 -20.05
N PRO A 38 -20.60 0.83 -19.79
CA PRO A 38 -20.79 0.39 -18.40
C PRO A 38 -19.45 0.52 -17.66
N PRO A 39 -19.45 0.95 -16.38
CA PRO A 39 -18.23 1.09 -15.63
C PRO A 39 -17.45 -0.22 -15.70
N VAL A 40 -16.23 -0.16 -16.20
CA VAL A 40 -15.32 -1.31 -16.29
C VAL A 40 -15.14 -1.83 -14.86
N PRO A 41 -15.39 -3.12 -14.59
CA PRO A 41 -15.16 -3.66 -13.27
C PRO A 41 -13.75 -3.35 -12.82
N LYS A 42 -13.57 -2.95 -11.56
CA LYS A 42 -12.27 -2.54 -10.99
C LYS A 42 -11.18 -3.61 -11.11
N ASP A 43 -11.56 -4.86 -11.34
CA ASP A 43 -10.69 -6.03 -11.45
C ASP A 43 -10.56 -6.56 -12.89
N SER A 44 -10.85 -5.74 -13.91
CA SER A 44 -10.58 -6.14 -15.30
C SER A 44 -9.08 -6.32 -15.50
N ALA A 45 -8.69 -7.43 -16.13
CA ALA A 45 -7.30 -7.79 -16.40
C ALA A 45 -6.49 -6.68 -17.09
N ASP A 46 -7.17 -5.76 -17.77
CA ASP A 46 -6.57 -4.63 -18.49
C ASP A 46 -6.11 -3.48 -17.58
N ASN A 47 -6.58 -3.43 -16.31
CA ASN A 47 -6.25 -2.37 -15.35
C ASN A 47 -5.20 -2.78 -14.31
N VAL A 48 -4.61 -3.97 -14.43
CA VAL A 48 -3.62 -4.46 -13.48
C VAL A 48 -2.28 -3.76 -13.70
N THR A 49 -1.82 -3.04 -12.68
CA THR A 49 -0.56 -2.29 -12.75
C THR A 49 0.66 -3.21 -12.80
N SER A 50 1.79 -2.68 -13.31
CA SER A 50 3.06 -3.41 -13.28
C SER A 50 3.50 -3.79 -11.87
N ALA A 51 3.20 -2.94 -10.87
CA ALA A 51 3.49 -3.21 -9.46
C ALA A 51 2.66 -4.39 -8.93
N GLN A 52 1.38 -4.46 -9.28
CA GLN A 52 0.50 -5.58 -8.93
C GLN A 52 0.97 -6.90 -9.55
N LYS A 53 1.31 -6.89 -10.84
CA LYS A 53 1.85 -8.08 -11.54
C LYS A 53 3.16 -8.54 -10.90
N ALA A 54 4.07 -7.61 -10.58
CA ALA A 54 5.33 -7.94 -9.92
C ALA A 54 5.13 -8.51 -8.52
N PHE A 55 4.22 -7.95 -7.72
CA PHE A 55 3.93 -8.44 -6.38
C PHE A 55 3.28 -9.83 -6.42
N ASP A 56 2.34 -10.06 -7.33
CA ASP A 56 1.71 -11.36 -7.55
C ASP A 56 2.78 -12.42 -7.91
N LEU A 57 3.63 -12.12 -8.88
CA LEU A 57 4.67 -13.04 -9.32
C LEU A 57 5.73 -13.33 -8.25
N LEU A 58 6.14 -12.29 -7.51
CA LEU A 58 7.28 -12.38 -6.61
C LEU A 58 6.91 -12.79 -5.19
N VAL A 59 5.69 -12.51 -4.73
CA VAL A 59 5.32 -12.61 -3.31
C VAL A 59 4.14 -13.54 -3.09
N LEU A 60 3.04 -13.38 -3.85
CA LEU A 60 1.82 -14.10 -3.53
C LEU A 60 1.96 -15.60 -3.79
N GLY A 61 1.46 -16.40 -2.85
CA GLY A 61 1.50 -17.86 -2.90
C GLY A 61 2.88 -18.50 -2.79
N LYS A 62 3.90 -17.73 -2.38
CA LYS A 62 5.25 -18.26 -2.15
C LYS A 62 5.48 -18.51 -0.67
N ASP A 63 6.27 -19.53 -0.38
CA ASP A 63 6.73 -19.87 0.96
C ASP A 63 7.92 -18.98 1.32
N PHE A 64 7.80 -18.22 2.41
CA PHE A 64 8.87 -17.42 2.96
C PHE A 64 9.27 -17.93 4.34
N TYR A 65 10.56 -17.81 4.67
CA TYR A 65 11.07 -17.95 6.02
C TYR A 65 11.73 -16.65 6.48
N MET A 66 11.90 -16.47 7.76
CA MET A 66 12.58 -15.30 8.31
C MET A 66 14.09 -15.47 8.20
N LYS A 67 14.72 -14.75 7.29
CA LYS A 67 16.18 -14.70 7.10
C LYS A 67 16.84 -13.85 8.16
N LYS A 68 16.16 -12.77 8.58
CA LYS A 68 16.61 -11.85 9.61
C LYS A 68 15.41 -11.26 10.34
N GLY A 69 15.45 -11.33 11.65
CA GLY A 69 14.53 -10.68 12.57
C GLY A 69 15.30 -9.90 13.61
N MET A 70 15.07 -8.59 13.75
CA MET A 70 15.68 -7.75 14.77
C MET A 70 14.61 -7.01 15.55
N ASP A 71 14.72 -6.97 16.86
CA ASP A 71 13.85 -6.14 17.70
C ASP A 71 14.27 -4.65 17.67
N SER A 72 13.52 -3.81 18.40
CA SER A 72 13.81 -2.37 18.49
C SER A 72 15.12 -2.05 19.21
N ALA A 73 15.64 -2.94 20.04
CA ALA A 73 16.92 -2.80 20.73
C ALA A 73 18.11 -3.29 19.89
N GLY A 74 17.84 -3.93 18.73
CA GLY A 74 18.87 -4.50 17.86
C GLY A 74 19.23 -5.94 18.19
N THR A 75 18.44 -6.62 19.03
CA THR A 75 18.63 -8.04 19.34
C THR A 75 18.22 -8.89 18.15
N ASP A 76 19.04 -9.85 17.78
CA ASP A 76 18.73 -10.81 16.72
C ASP A 76 17.73 -11.87 17.24
N LEU A 77 16.57 -11.90 16.63
CA LEU A 77 15.48 -12.84 16.92
C LEU A 77 15.34 -13.92 15.85
N THR A 78 16.21 -13.98 14.85
CA THR A 78 16.08 -14.87 13.68
C THR A 78 15.87 -16.33 14.08
N SER A 79 16.62 -16.81 15.06
CA SER A 79 16.52 -18.20 15.53
C SER A 79 15.16 -18.52 16.18
N SER A 80 14.50 -17.53 16.78
CA SER A 80 13.18 -17.71 17.40
C SER A 80 12.06 -17.93 16.37
N TYR A 81 12.31 -17.63 15.11
CA TYR A 81 11.35 -17.76 14.00
C TYR A 81 11.82 -18.77 12.93
N ALA A 82 12.88 -19.52 13.18
CA ALA A 82 13.50 -20.40 12.18
C ALA A 82 12.57 -21.54 11.71
N ASP A 83 11.59 -21.94 12.52
CA ASP A 83 10.60 -22.96 12.20
C ASP A 83 9.33 -22.40 11.53
N GLN A 84 9.28 -21.09 11.28
CA GLN A 84 8.10 -20.44 10.75
C GLN A 84 8.16 -20.26 9.24
N ILE A 85 7.05 -20.58 8.57
CA ILE A 85 6.84 -20.37 7.14
C ILE A 85 5.65 -19.42 6.96
N TYR A 86 5.82 -18.41 6.13
CA TYR A 86 4.85 -17.36 5.86
C TYR A 86 4.36 -17.47 4.42
N VAL A 87 3.05 -17.53 4.22
CA VAL A 87 2.42 -17.58 2.89
C VAL A 87 1.36 -16.50 2.78
N LEU A 88 1.57 -15.52 1.90
CA LEU A 88 0.60 -14.50 1.56
C LEU A 88 -0.25 -15.01 0.41
N LYS A 89 -1.52 -15.35 0.67
CA LYS A 89 -2.46 -15.82 -0.35
C LYS A 89 -3.21 -14.64 -0.96
N LYS A 90 -3.57 -14.76 -2.22
CA LYS A 90 -4.30 -13.72 -2.94
C LYS A 90 -5.80 -13.83 -2.67
N GLU A 91 -6.41 -12.72 -2.29
CA GLU A 91 -7.86 -12.49 -2.38
C GLU A 91 -8.09 -11.33 -3.36
N THR A 92 -7.41 -10.22 -3.15
CA THR A 92 -7.27 -9.13 -4.11
C THR A 92 -5.79 -8.85 -4.36
N TYR A 93 -5.48 -7.83 -5.17
CA TYR A 93 -4.08 -7.39 -5.33
C TYR A 93 -3.52 -6.68 -4.09
N GLU A 94 -4.37 -6.17 -3.21
CA GLU A 94 -3.97 -5.35 -2.05
C GLU A 94 -4.22 -6.02 -0.70
N ASN A 95 -4.88 -7.17 -0.67
CA ASN A 95 -5.13 -7.93 0.55
C ASN A 95 -5.38 -9.42 0.30
N GLY A 96 -5.33 -10.18 1.38
CA GLY A 96 -5.68 -11.58 1.35
C GLY A 96 -5.35 -12.32 2.66
N PRO A 97 -5.59 -13.63 2.68
CA PRO A 97 -5.21 -14.48 3.79
C PRO A 97 -3.69 -14.56 3.95
N LEU A 98 -3.22 -14.50 5.20
CA LEU A 98 -1.87 -14.86 5.61
C LEU A 98 -1.94 -16.21 6.33
N VAL A 99 -1.09 -17.13 5.94
CA VAL A 99 -0.90 -18.39 6.66
C VAL A 99 0.51 -18.41 7.23
N VAL A 100 0.61 -18.62 8.54
CA VAL A 100 1.90 -18.84 9.22
C VAL A 100 1.90 -20.25 9.75
N THR A 101 2.84 -21.07 9.26
CA THR A 101 3.08 -22.41 9.80
C THR A 101 4.20 -22.30 10.83
N ALA A 102 3.96 -22.71 12.07
CA ALA A 102 4.93 -22.68 13.16
C ALA A 102 4.83 -23.96 13.97
N GLY A 103 5.93 -24.68 14.15
CA GLY A 103 5.94 -25.98 14.82
C GLY A 103 5.00 -27.01 14.19
N GLY A 104 4.79 -26.94 12.88
CA GLY A 104 3.85 -27.82 12.14
C GLY A 104 2.38 -27.46 12.25
N VAL A 105 2.02 -26.36 12.94
CA VAL A 105 0.64 -25.87 13.09
C VAL A 105 0.43 -24.65 12.20
N ASN A 106 -0.72 -24.61 11.51
CA ASN A 106 -1.11 -23.46 10.68
C ASN A 106 -1.92 -22.44 11.50
N TYR A 107 -1.48 -21.19 11.46
CA TYR A 107 -2.17 -20.03 12.03
C TYR A 107 -2.64 -19.14 10.89
N ASN A 108 -3.94 -18.82 10.89
CA ASN A 108 -4.53 -17.99 9.88
C ASN A 108 -4.57 -16.52 10.32
N GLY A 109 -4.24 -15.65 9.40
CA GLY A 109 -4.27 -14.22 9.57
C GLY A 109 -4.64 -13.52 8.26
N THR A 110 -4.32 -12.25 8.17
CA THR A 110 -4.53 -11.43 6.98
C THR A 110 -3.29 -10.61 6.66
N TRP A 111 -3.13 -10.26 5.40
CA TRP A 111 -2.18 -9.26 4.96
C TRP A 111 -2.91 -8.16 4.19
N LYS A 112 -2.38 -6.94 4.26
CA LYS A 112 -2.83 -5.79 3.47
C LYS A 112 -1.62 -5.04 2.94
N ALA A 113 -1.74 -4.48 1.74
CA ALA A 113 -0.74 -3.62 1.15
C ALA A 113 -1.41 -2.35 0.59
N ASN A 114 -0.63 -1.30 0.39
CA ASN A 114 -1.07 -0.15 -0.41
C ASN A 114 -0.81 -0.44 -1.91
N SER A 115 -1.35 0.41 -2.78
CA SER A 115 -1.37 0.20 -4.24
C SER A 115 0.02 0.13 -4.89
N ASP A 116 1.06 0.70 -4.27
CA ASP A 116 2.45 0.65 -4.75
C ASP A 116 3.31 -0.40 -4.02
N TYR A 117 2.72 -1.11 -3.05
CA TYR A 117 3.40 -2.12 -2.22
C TYR A 117 4.65 -1.60 -1.48
N SER A 118 4.67 -0.32 -1.16
CA SER A 118 5.68 0.26 -0.25
C SER A 118 5.35 -0.01 1.21
N LYS A 119 4.11 -0.41 1.49
CA LYS A 119 3.61 -0.74 2.83
C LYS A 119 2.95 -2.11 2.81
N LEU A 120 3.23 -2.88 3.85
CA LEU A 120 2.66 -4.20 4.09
C LEU A 120 2.26 -4.30 5.56
N GLU A 121 1.04 -4.70 5.82
CA GLU A 121 0.54 -4.99 7.15
C GLU A 121 0.25 -6.49 7.25
N LEU A 122 0.83 -7.13 8.24
CA LEU A 122 0.61 -8.53 8.57
C LEU A 122 -0.16 -8.59 9.88
N SER A 123 -1.18 -9.42 9.95
CA SER A 123 -1.97 -9.61 11.17
C SER A 123 -2.27 -11.08 11.36
N VAL A 124 -1.75 -11.66 12.41
CA VAL A 124 -2.02 -13.04 12.80
C VAL A 124 -2.01 -13.14 14.31
N THR A 125 -2.83 -14.02 14.84
CA THR A 125 -3.02 -14.24 16.29
C THR A 125 -2.79 -15.71 16.65
N GLY A 126 -2.78 -16.01 17.94
CA GLY A 126 -2.68 -17.38 18.43
C GLY A 126 -1.36 -17.71 19.14
N ARG A 127 -0.32 -16.86 18.98
CA ARG A 127 0.94 -16.99 19.73
C ARG A 127 1.47 -15.61 20.12
N PRO A 128 2.12 -15.46 21.29
CA PRO A 128 2.66 -14.15 21.73
C PRO A 128 3.77 -13.60 20.82
N ASP A 129 4.60 -14.47 20.24
CA ASP A 129 5.70 -14.11 19.35
C ASP A 129 5.21 -13.50 18.03
N PHE A 130 3.98 -13.74 17.61
CA PHE A 130 3.39 -13.13 16.41
C PHE A 130 3.24 -11.61 16.51
N ALA A 131 3.23 -11.04 17.71
CA ALA A 131 3.24 -9.59 17.93
C ALA A 131 4.48 -8.91 17.31
N PHE A 132 5.57 -9.62 17.09
CA PHE A 132 6.77 -9.08 16.47
C PHE A 132 6.49 -8.58 15.06
N TYR A 133 5.82 -9.37 14.23
CA TYR A 133 5.57 -9.04 12.82
C TYR A 133 4.15 -8.57 12.52
N SER A 134 3.20 -8.68 13.48
CA SER A 134 1.83 -8.18 13.34
C SER A 134 1.75 -6.67 13.54
N ILE A 135 2.47 -5.93 12.73
CA ILE A 135 2.54 -4.47 12.71
C ILE A 135 2.58 -3.96 11.28
N PRO A 136 2.32 -2.66 11.04
CA PRO A 136 2.56 -2.05 9.74
C PRO A 136 4.06 -1.97 9.41
N TRP A 137 4.44 -2.47 8.25
CA TRP A 137 5.80 -2.48 7.72
C TRP A 137 5.93 -1.57 6.52
N ARG A 138 7.08 -0.91 6.38
CA ARG A 138 7.54 -0.28 5.16
C ARG A 138 8.46 -1.25 4.44
N VAL A 139 8.14 -1.57 3.19
CA VAL A 139 8.94 -2.44 2.34
C VAL A 139 10.09 -1.62 1.76
N THR A 140 11.32 -1.95 2.13
CA THR A 140 12.53 -1.26 1.69
C THR A 140 13.24 -1.97 0.54
N GLY A 141 12.92 -3.24 0.30
CA GLY A 141 13.44 -4.02 -0.81
C GLY A 141 12.52 -5.18 -1.19
N LYS A 142 12.30 -5.33 -2.49
CA LYS A 142 11.61 -6.47 -3.11
C LYS A 142 12.55 -7.08 -4.14
N THR A 143 12.85 -8.35 -4.00
CA THR A 143 13.75 -9.08 -4.91
C THR A 143 13.11 -10.41 -5.32
N PHE A 144 13.70 -11.10 -6.28
CA PHE A 144 13.28 -12.46 -6.63
C PHE A 144 13.38 -13.43 -5.46
N THR A 145 14.28 -13.17 -4.52
CA THR A 145 14.57 -14.05 -3.39
C THR A 145 13.85 -13.64 -2.11
N GLY A 146 13.34 -12.41 -1.97
CA GLY A 146 12.70 -12.02 -0.72
C GLY A 146 12.26 -10.58 -0.58
N LEU A 147 11.80 -10.27 0.64
CA LEU A 147 11.31 -8.96 1.07
C LEU A 147 12.15 -8.44 2.22
N LYS A 148 12.55 -7.17 2.16
CA LYS A 148 13.17 -6.45 3.28
C LYS A 148 12.22 -5.42 3.83
N MET A 149 12.04 -5.39 5.12
CA MET A 149 11.03 -4.56 5.77
C MET A 149 11.55 -3.93 7.05
N VAL A 150 11.13 -2.70 7.30
CA VAL A 150 11.32 -2.00 8.57
C VAL A 150 9.96 -1.50 9.04
N PRO A 151 9.72 -1.29 10.34
CA PRO A 151 8.45 -0.76 10.82
C PRO A 151 8.09 0.57 10.15
N GLN A 152 6.82 0.82 9.96
CA GLN A 152 6.35 2.10 9.40
C GLN A 152 6.58 3.26 10.37
N ALA A 153 6.51 3.02 11.68
CA ALA A 153 6.78 4.03 12.71
C ALA A 153 8.26 4.43 12.71
N SER A 154 8.52 5.74 12.73
CA SER A 154 9.88 6.31 12.66
C SER A 154 10.75 6.06 13.90
N ASN A 155 10.14 5.76 15.04
CA ASN A 155 10.80 5.57 16.34
C ASN A 155 10.99 4.09 16.73
N SER A 156 10.99 3.20 15.77
CA SER A 156 11.04 1.74 15.99
C SER A 156 12.44 1.17 16.28
N GLY A 157 13.44 2.02 16.45
CA GLY A 157 14.82 1.61 16.71
C GLY A 157 15.41 0.78 15.57
N ALA A 158 16.14 -0.28 15.94
CA ALA A 158 16.80 -1.19 15.00
C ALA A 158 15.87 -2.29 14.42
N LYS A 159 14.56 -2.24 14.72
CA LYS A 159 13.62 -3.29 14.31
C LYS A 159 13.59 -3.47 12.80
N ALA A 160 13.77 -4.70 12.36
CA ALA A 160 13.77 -5.08 10.94
C ALA A 160 13.31 -6.52 10.75
N MET A 161 12.77 -6.82 9.58
CA MET A 161 12.40 -8.17 9.17
C MET A 161 12.74 -8.38 7.70
N ASP A 162 13.60 -9.37 7.43
CA ASP A 162 13.88 -9.83 6.08
C ASP A 162 13.27 -11.23 5.91
N LEU A 163 12.39 -11.37 4.93
CA LEU A 163 11.83 -12.65 4.52
C LEU A 163 12.53 -13.12 3.25
N GLU A 164 12.92 -14.39 3.19
CA GLU A 164 13.51 -15.03 2.03
C GLU A 164 12.65 -16.21 1.58
N LYS A 165 12.58 -16.46 0.27
CA LYS A 165 11.87 -17.60 -0.29
C LYS A 165 12.57 -18.90 0.08
N LYS A 166 11.75 -19.88 0.35
CA LYS A 166 12.21 -21.24 0.60
C LYS A 166 12.56 -21.96 -0.72
#